data_14b28eb3b9f6d4ea59ecf942bcf6cb0f
#
_entry.id   14b28eb3b9f6d4ea59ecf942bcf6cb0f
#
_cell.length_a   1.000
_cell.length_b   1.000
_cell.length_c   1.000
_cell.angle_alpha   90.00
_cell.angle_beta   90.00
_cell.angle_gamma   90.00
#
_symmetry.space_group_name_H-M   'P 1'
#
loop_
_entity.id
_entity.type
_entity.pdbx_description
1 polymer ?
#
loop_
_entity_poly.entity_id
_entity_poly.type
_entity_poly.pdbx_seq_one_letter_code
_entity_poly.pdbx_strand_id
1 'polypeptide(L)'
;MKQYTITTKRIHNAYLLLGQEEEELERMAKDFAVSLLSEEGRFLEKGFSSPEAYKENIALRVNKGEHPDCIFVDFEEKSGGGRKSSISIDQIRRDVKATVDISPKEGEYKVYLIRHSDTMTIEAQNAILKTLEEAPEHVVILLLAKNCTRLLPTVLSRVVRVFAGEMNIEKRWKSLLENPVLSQLPLFLSGISHKKQPELQSLAEELGTVEPEDLYCFLDIVLRDVLCCKCCPEPALLYGKEITVQLMEMSARYSFRTLGRWGEYLERYKRGRLYNVQTSSQMMDMFFLLSEEV
;
A
#
# COMPACT_ATOMS: atom_id res chain seq x y z
N MET A 1 -15.31 -7.38 -13.08
CA MET A 1 -13.95 -7.81 -12.72
C MET A 1 -12.97 -6.98 -13.55
N LYS A 2 -12.33 -5.97 -12.96
CA LYS A 2 -11.23 -5.24 -13.63
C LYS A 2 -9.95 -6.02 -13.35
N GLN A 3 -9.36 -6.57 -14.38
CA GLN A 3 -8.03 -7.15 -14.34
C GLN A 3 -7.01 -6.02 -14.07
N TYR A 4 -6.28 -6.10 -12.96
CA TYR A 4 -5.10 -5.29 -12.75
C TYR A 4 -4.00 -5.85 -13.65
N THR A 5 -3.95 -5.35 -14.87
CA THR A 5 -2.85 -5.65 -15.78
C THR A 5 -1.76 -4.61 -15.47
N ILE A 6 -0.68 -5.04 -14.83
CA ILE A 6 0.55 -4.25 -14.77
C ILE A 6 1.11 -4.24 -16.19
N THR A 7 0.64 -3.27 -16.99
CA THR A 7 1.10 -3.08 -18.37
C THR A 7 2.36 -2.23 -18.33
N THR A 8 3.46 -2.79 -17.84
CA THR A 8 4.77 -2.18 -18.02
C THR A 8 5.53 -2.97 -19.05
N LYS A 9 6.06 -2.30 -20.07
CA LYS A 9 6.97 -2.87 -21.09
C LYS A 9 8.26 -3.46 -20.48
N ARG A 10 8.48 -3.33 -19.18
CA ARG A 10 9.63 -3.83 -18.44
C ARG A 10 9.19 -4.33 -17.07
N ILE A 11 9.38 -5.61 -16.81
CA ILE A 11 9.14 -6.21 -15.50
C ILE A 11 10.31 -5.84 -14.58
N HIS A 12 10.00 -5.36 -13.38
CA HIS A 12 11.01 -5.12 -12.34
C HIS A 12 11.25 -6.39 -11.52
N ASN A 13 12.46 -6.51 -10.97
CA ASN A 13 12.83 -7.69 -10.20
C ASN A 13 12.19 -7.73 -8.80
N ALA A 14 11.68 -6.59 -8.27
CA ALA A 14 11.13 -6.53 -6.93
C ALA A 14 9.91 -5.62 -6.82
N TYR A 15 8.85 -6.14 -6.22
CA TYR A 15 7.61 -5.42 -5.92
C TYR A 15 7.25 -5.57 -4.44
N LEU A 16 6.68 -4.51 -3.87
CA LEU A 16 6.07 -4.52 -2.55
C LEU A 16 4.56 -4.35 -2.72
N LEU A 17 3.80 -5.40 -2.45
CA LEU A 17 2.35 -5.39 -2.43
C LEU A 17 1.89 -4.98 -1.03
N LEU A 18 1.15 -3.88 -0.95
CA LEU A 18 0.65 -3.30 0.29
C LEU A 18 -0.87 -3.40 0.35
N GLY A 19 -1.42 -3.88 1.45
CA GLY A 19 -2.86 -3.97 1.67
C GLY A 19 -3.19 -4.44 3.07
N GLN A 20 -4.41 -4.17 3.54
CA GLN A 20 -4.85 -4.55 4.88
C GLN A 20 -5.38 -5.99 4.94
N GLU A 21 -6.07 -6.41 3.89
CA GLU A 21 -6.66 -7.74 3.80
C GLU A 21 -5.65 -8.74 3.23
N GLU A 22 -5.25 -9.70 4.05
CA GLU A 22 -4.22 -10.69 3.72
C GLU A 22 -4.62 -11.58 2.53
N GLU A 23 -5.90 -11.98 2.48
CA GLU A 23 -6.43 -12.79 1.39
C GLU A 23 -6.38 -12.05 0.05
N GLU A 24 -6.60 -10.74 0.06
CA GLU A 24 -6.54 -9.92 -1.14
C GLU A 24 -5.10 -9.72 -1.61
N LEU A 25 -4.17 -9.45 -0.68
CA LEU A 25 -2.73 -9.40 -0.95
C LEU A 25 -2.23 -10.70 -1.59
N GLU A 26 -2.60 -11.82 -0.98
CA GLU A 26 -2.18 -13.13 -1.46
C GLU A 26 -2.78 -13.45 -2.84
N ARG A 27 -4.07 -13.16 -3.03
CA ARG A 27 -4.73 -13.32 -4.32
C ARG A 27 -4.04 -12.51 -5.41
N MET A 28 -3.77 -11.23 -5.15
CA MET A 28 -3.08 -10.35 -6.11
C MET A 28 -1.66 -10.85 -6.43
N ALA A 29 -0.91 -11.31 -5.41
CA ALA A 29 0.42 -11.86 -5.61
C ALA A 29 0.39 -13.15 -6.46
N LYS A 30 -0.56 -14.04 -6.19
CA LYS A 30 -0.76 -15.28 -6.97
C LYS A 30 -1.19 -14.99 -8.40
N ASP A 31 -2.12 -14.07 -8.61
CA ASP A 31 -2.56 -13.65 -9.95
C ASP A 31 -1.39 -13.06 -10.76
N PHE A 32 -0.54 -12.26 -10.11
CA PHE A 32 0.66 -11.74 -10.73
C PHE A 32 1.67 -12.85 -11.06
N ALA A 33 1.93 -13.77 -10.12
CA ALA A 33 2.80 -14.92 -10.37
C ALA A 33 2.27 -15.79 -11.51
N VAL A 34 0.96 -16.08 -11.54
CA VAL A 34 0.33 -16.83 -12.64
C VAL A 34 0.52 -16.12 -13.98
N SER A 35 0.40 -14.80 -14.04
CA SER A 35 0.58 -14.04 -15.27
C SER A 35 2.01 -14.14 -15.83
N LEU A 36 3.02 -14.17 -14.92
CA LEU A 36 4.43 -14.33 -15.31
C LEU A 36 4.79 -15.75 -15.73
N LEU A 37 4.20 -16.74 -15.04
CA LEU A 37 4.51 -18.15 -15.25
C LEU A 37 3.73 -18.78 -16.44
N SER A 38 2.63 -18.13 -16.88
CA SER A 38 1.77 -18.59 -17.97
C SER A 38 1.97 -17.82 -19.27
N GLU A 39 3.20 -17.64 -19.71
CA GLU A 39 3.50 -16.89 -20.93
C GLU A 39 2.84 -17.50 -22.18
N GLU A 40 2.21 -16.64 -22.98
CA GLU A 40 1.28 -17.04 -24.06
C GLU A 40 1.91 -17.92 -25.17
N GLY A 41 3.24 -17.92 -25.34
CA GLY A 41 3.90 -18.70 -26.40
C GLY A 41 4.15 -20.17 -26.08
N ARG A 42 4.05 -20.58 -24.82
CA ARG A 42 4.55 -21.91 -24.36
C ARG A 42 3.51 -23.01 -24.20
N PHE A 43 2.22 -22.69 -24.28
CA PHE A 43 1.16 -23.66 -24.01
C PHE A 43 1.22 -24.89 -24.94
N LEU A 44 1.58 -24.70 -26.21
CA LEU A 44 1.73 -25.80 -27.20
C LEU A 44 2.92 -26.70 -26.85
N GLU A 45 4.06 -26.11 -26.46
CA GLU A 45 5.26 -26.89 -26.07
C GLU A 45 5.02 -27.71 -24.80
N LYS A 46 4.11 -27.27 -23.96
CA LYS A 46 3.70 -27.95 -22.72
C LYS A 46 2.53 -28.93 -22.92
N GLY A 47 2.04 -29.08 -24.15
CA GLY A 47 1.00 -30.06 -24.52
C GLY A 47 -0.43 -29.62 -24.15
N PHE A 48 -0.68 -28.33 -24.02
CA PHE A 48 -2.01 -27.79 -23.75
C PHE A 48 -2.73 -27.41 -25.05
N SER A 49 -4.05 -27.57 -25.05
CA SER A 49 -4.91 -27.28 -26.21
C SER A 49 -5.20 -25.80 -26.41
N SER A 50 -5.07 -24.98 -25.35
CA SER A 50 -5.26 -23.54 -25.41
C SER A 50 -4.44 -22.79 -24.32
N PRO A 51 -4.18 -21.48 -24.52
CA PRO A 51 -3.52 -20.64 -23.52
C PRO A 51 -4.29 -20.59 -22.19
N GLU A 52 -5.63 -20.60 -22.25
CA GLU A 52 -6.50 -20.57 -21.08
C GLU A 52 -6.33 -21.83 -20.23
N ALA A 53 -6.36 -23.01 -20.87
CA ALA A 53 -6.15 -24.30 -20.17
C ALA A 53 -4.76 -24.38 -19.53
N TYR A 54 -3.73 -23.83 -20.20
CA TYR A 54 -2.39 -23.73 -19.63
C TYR A 54 -2.36 -22.81 -18.41
N LYS A 55 -2.95 -21.61 -18.51
CA LYS A 55 -3.05 -20.64 -17.43
C LYS A 55 -3.81 -21.19 -16.23
N GLU A 56 -4.91 -21.90 -16.46
CA GLU A 56 -5.69 -22.56 -15.39
C GLU A 56 -4.86 -23.63 -14.67
N ASN A 57 -4.07 -24.42 -15.40
CA ASN A 57 -3.17 -25.40 -14.79
C ASN A 57 -2.10 -24.74 -13.92
N ILE A 58 -1.45 -23.68 -14.43
CA ILE A 58 -0.48 -22.89 -13.64
C ILE A 58 -1.15 -22.30 -12.39
N ALA A 59 -2.33 -21.70 -12.53
CA ALA A 59 -3.07 -21.13 -11.41
C ALA A 59 -3.40 -22.17 -10.33
N LEU A 60 -3.83 -23.37 -10.73
CA LEU A 60 -4.10 -24.47 -9.81
C LEU A 60 -2.85 -24.87 -9.02
N ARG A 61 -1.70 -25.00 -9.68
CA ARG A 61 -0.43 -25.39 -9.07
C ARG A 61 0.15 -24.29 -8.16
N VAL A 62 0.06 -23.02 -8.58
CA VAL A 62 0.46 -21.87 -7.77
C VAL A 62 -0.42 -21.79 -6.52
N ASN A 63 -1.75 -21.95 -6.65
CA ASN A 63 -2.67 -21.92 -5.51
C ASN A 63 -2.41 -23.03 -4.50
N LYS A 64 -1.97 -24.21 -4.95
CA LYS A 64 -1.59 -25.33 -4.08
C LYS A 64 -0.15 -25.23 -3.54
N GLY A 65 0.65 -24.29 -4.01
CA GLY A 65 2.09 -24.20 -3.67
C GLY A 65 2.95 -25.28 -4.32
N GLU A 66 2.47 -25.88 -5.43
CA GLU A 66 3.13 -27.03 -6.11
C GLU A 66 3.92 -26.62 -7.36
N HIS A 67 3.92 -25.33 -7.74
CA HIS A 67 4.67 -24.87 -8.92
C HIS A 67 6.16 -24.70 -8.57
N PRO A 68 7.11 -25.35 -9.28
CA PRO A 68 8.52 -25.37 -8.91
C PRO A 68 9.20 -24.00 -9.04
N ASP A 69 8.68 -23.11 -9.88
CA ASP A 69 9.20 -21.77 -10.11
C ASP A 69 8.42 -20.70 -9.33
N CYS A 70 7.51 -21.09 -8.42
CA CYS A 70 6.80 -20.20 -7.50
C CYS A 70 7.11 -20.59 -6.05
N ILE A 71 7.96 -19.83 -5.40
CA ILE A 71 8.48 -20.16 -4.07
C ILE A 71 7.80 -19.27 -3.04
N PHE A 72 7.14 -19.90 -2.09
CA PHE A 72 6.50 -19.21 -0.96
C PHE A 72 7.43 -19.17 0.24
N VAL A 73 7.63 -17.98 0.80
CA VAL A 73 8.33 -17.77 2.06
C VAL A 73 7.32 -17.23 3.07
N ASP A 74 7.09 -18.01 4.14
CA ASP A 74 6.12 -17.70 5.19
C ASP A 74 6.70 -18.07 6.56
N PHE A 75 5.96 -17.82 7.64
CA PHE A 75 6.35 -18.21 8.98
C PHE A 75 6.67 -19.69 9.12
N GLU A 76 7.80 -19.99 9.74
CA GLU A 76 8.13 -21.37 10.09
C GLU A 76 7.36 -21.85 11.32
N GLU A 77 7.09 -23.16 11.37
CA GLU A 77 6.58 -23.82 12.57
C GLU A 77 7.67 -23.88 13.63
N LYS A 78 7.29 -23.67 14.89
CA LYS A 78 8.22 -23.87 16.02
C LYS A 78 8.36 -25.34 16.34
N SER A 79 9.56 -25.76 16.77
CA SER A 79 9.86 -27.13 17.22
C SER A 79 9.09 -27.60 18.49
N GLY A 80 7.96 -27.07 18.80
CA GLY A 80 7.08 -27.39 19.96
C GLY A 80 5.62 -27.06 19.71
N GLY A 81 5.25 -26.84 18.44
CA GLY A 81 3.94 -26.38 18.02
C GLY A 81 3.80 -24.85 18.04
N GLY A 82 3.01 -24.33 17.12
CA GLY A 82 2.80 -22.90 16.89
C GLY A 82 3.73 -22.33 15.81
N ARG A 83 3.32 -21.19 15.22
CA ARG A 83 4.09 -20.49 14.17
C ARG A 83 5.05 -19.46 14.78
N LYS A 84 6.20 -19.23 14.14
CA LYS A 84 7.03 -18.05 14.44
C LYS A 84 6.26 -16.81 14.01
N SER A 85 6.48 -15.70 14.70
CA SER A 85 5.83 -14.40 14.40
C SER A 85 6.70 -13.48 13.54
N SER A 86 7.83 -13.97 13.04
CA SER A 86 8.78 -13.19 12.23
C SER A 86 9.56 -14.09 11.28
N ILE A 87 9.94 -13.52 10.14
CA ILE A 87 10.82 -14.16 9.16
C ILE A 87 12.27 -13.88 9.54
N SER A 88 13.05 -14.94 9.70
CA SER A 88 14.45 -14.85 10.13
C SER A 88 15.43 -14.72 8.96
N ILE A 89 16.65 -14.28 9.26
CA ILE A 89 17.76 -14.23 8.29
C ILE A 89 18.06 -15.61 7.69
N ASP A 90 17.97 -16.69 8.48
CA ASP A 90 18.28 -18.04 8.01
C ASP A 90 17.25 -18.53 7.00
N GLN A 91 15.97 -18.15 7.17
CA GLN A 91 14.93 -18.40 6.16
C GLN A 91 15.26 -17.68 4.85
N ILE A 92 15.56 -16.38 4.88
CA ILE A 92 15.91 -15.63 3.67
C ILE A 92 17.14 -16.23 2.98
N ARG A 93 18.14 -16.66 3.75
CA ARG A 93 19.33 -17.30 3.19
C ARG A 93 19.02 -18.63 2.51
N ARG A 94 18.22 -19.47 3.16
CA ARG A 94 17.88 -20.82 2.67
C ARG A 94 16.90 -20.76 1.49
N ASP A 95 15.80 -20.03 1.63
CA ASP A 95 14.67 -20.10 0.70
C ASP A 95 14.83 -19.13 -0.48
N VAL A 96 15.54 -18.03 -0.32
CA VAL A 96 15.76 -17.04 -1.36
C VAL A 96 17.20 -17.09 -1.89
N LYS A 97 18.19 -16.76 -1.03
CA LYS A 97 19.57 -16.58 -1.49
C LYS A 97 20.22 -17.84 -2.06
N ALA A 98 19.94 -19.00 -1.47
CA ALA A 98 20.51 -20.27 -1.95
C ALA A 98 19.91 -20.72 -3.28
N THR A 99 18.79 -20.16 -3.70
CA THR A 99 18.04 -20.63 -4.86
C THR A 99 17.86 -19.57 -5.95
N VAL A 100 18.20 -18.30 -5.70
CA VAL A 100 17.95 -17.18 -6.62
C VAL A 100 18.74 -17.31 -7.93
N ASP A 101 19.97 -17.81 -7.89
CA ASP A 101 20.83 -17.99 -9.06
C ASP A 101 20.50 -19.25 -9.88
N ILE A 102 19.57 -20.08 -9.40
CA ILE A 102 19.14 -21.28 -10.10
C ILE A 102 18.05 -20.89 -11.12
N SER A 103 18.29 -21.20 -12.39
CA SER A 103 17.33 -20.94 -13.46
C SER A 103 15.97 -21.59 -13.23
N PRO A 104 14.87 -20.98 -13.75
CA PRO A 104 13.54 -21.57 -13.70
C PRO A 104 13.52 -22.97 -14.31
N LYS A 105 12.65 -23.84 -13.81
CA LYS A 105 12.51 -25.24 -14.29
C LYS A 105 11.51 -25.35 -15.45
N GLU A 106 10.46 -24.59 -15.42
CA GLU A 106 9.33 -24.74 -16.35
C GLU A 106 9.03 -23.48 -17.16
N GLY A 107 9.23 -22.30 -16.57
CA GLY A 107 8.91 -21.00 -17.15
C GLY A 107 10.12 -20.16 -17.53
N GLU A 108 9.91 -18.91 -17.88
CA GLU A 108 10.95 -17.89 -18.06
C GLU A 108 11.27 -17.19 -16.74
N TYR A 109 10.31 -17.15 -15.83
CA TYR A 109 10.42 -16.46 -14.56
C TYR A 109 10.43 -17.43 -13.38
N LYS A 110 11.12 -17.02 -12.34
CA LYS A 110 11.09 -17.62 -11.01
C LYS A 110 10.58 -16.57 -10.02
N VAL A 111 9.46 -16.87 -9.37
CA VAL A 111 8.74 -15.91 -8.54
C VAL A 111 8.86 -16.30 -7.07
N TYR A 112 9.28 -15.36 -6.25
CA TYR A 112 9.32 -15.50 -4.79
C TYR A 112 8.19 -14.67 -4.19
N LEU A 113 7.28 -15.32 -3.45
CA LEU A 113 6.24 -14.66 -2.68
C LEU A 113 6.64 -14.68 -1.21
N ILE A 114 7.07 -13.53 -0.68
CA ILE A 114 7.45 -13.39 0.73
C ILE A 114 6.28 -12.78 1.47
N ARG A 115 5.51 -13.64 2.15
CA ARG A 115 4.37 -13.22 2.98
C ARG A 115 4.86 -12.54 4.23
N HIS A 116 4.03 -11.66 4.80
CA HIS A 116 4.34 -10.98 6.05
C HIS A 116 5.73 -10.31 6.07
N SER A 117 6.15 -9.72 4.96
CA SER A 117 7.49 -9.16 4.80
C SER A 117 7.79 -8.03 5.80
N ASP A 118 6.76 -7.34 6.31
CA ASP A 118 6.85 -6.37 7.40
C ASP A 118 7.17 -6.97 8.78
N THR A 119 7.22 -8.29 8.88
CA THR A 119 7.66 -9.02 10.09
C THR A 119 9.08 -9.56 9.99
N MET A 120 9.77 -9.33 8.87
CA MET A 120 11.19 -9.68 8.73
C MET A 120 12.03 -8.99 9.81
N THR A 121 12.95 -9.75 10.43
CA THR A 121 13.93 -9.13 11.31
C THR A 121 14.84 -8.16 10.54
N ILE A 122 15.49 -7.22 11.22
CA ILE A 122 16.38 -6.25 10.57
C ILE A 122 17.50 -6.97 9.80
N GLU A 123 18.02 -8.05 10.35
CA GLU A 123 19.05 -8.88 9.73
C GLU A 123 18.53 -9.59 8.47
N ALA A 124 17.27 -10.06 8.48
CA ALA A 124 16.61 -10.66 7.32
C ALA A 124 16.41 -9.63 6.21
N GLN A 125 15.94 -8.42 6.56
CA GLN A 125 15.80 -7.32 5.62
C GLN A 125 17.15 -6.91 5.00
N ASN A 126 18.21 -6.81 5.79
CA ASN A 126 19.54 -6.52 5.28
C ASN A 126 20.08 -7.66 4.39
N ALA A 127 19.77 -8.91 4.73
CA ALA A 127 20.23 -10.06 3.95
C ALA A 127 19.63 -10.10 2.54
N ILE A 128 18.39 -9.60 2.33
CA ILE A 128 17.75 -9.63 1.03
C ILE A 128 18.15 -8.46 0.12
N LEU A 129 18.76 -7.38 0.65
CA LEU A 129 19.06 -6.15 -0.11
C LEU A 129 19.85 -6.41 -1.39
N LYS A 130 20.91 -7.21 -1.33
CA LYS A 130 21.69 -7.54 -2.51
C LYS A 130 20.84 -8.24 -3.58
N THR A 131 19.95 -9.14 -3.16
CA THR A 131 19.06 -9.84 -4.08
C THR A 131 18.04 -8.91 -4.72
N LEU A 132 17.54 -7.89 -3.98
CA LEU A 132 16.64 -6.89 -4.54
C LEU A 132 17.31 -5.97 -5.56
N GLU A 133 18.63 -5.75 -5.44
CA GLU A 133 19.41 -4.91 -6.37
C GLU A 133 19.90 -5.68 -7.61
N GLU A 134 20.39 -6.88 -7.42
CA GLU A 134 21.17 -7.63 -8.40
C GLU A 134 20.54 -8.98 -8.78
N ALA A 135 19.21 -9.13 -8.58
CA ALA A 135 18.55 -10.36 -8.98
C ALA A 135 18.71 -10.62 -10.49
N PRO A 136 18.89 -11.89 -10.91
CA PRO A 136 18.85 -12.24 -12.33
C PRO A 136 17.57 -11.78 -13.01
N GLU A 137 17.60 -11.48 -14.30
CA GLU A 137 16.45 -10.96 -15.07
C GLU A 137 15.22 -11.86 -15.02
N HIS A 138 15.43 -13.16 -14.84
CA HIS A 138 14.36 -14.15 -14.72
C HIS A 138 13.75 -14.25 -13.31
N VAL A 139 14.22 -13.46 -12.33
CA VAL A 139 13.75 -13.51 -10.95
C VAL A 139 12.83 -12.33 -10.66
N VAL A 140 11.68 -12.62 -10.06
CA VAL A 140 10.74 -11.61 -9.55
C VAL A 140 10.43 -11.90 -8.08
N ILE A 141 10.62 -10.89 -7.23
CA ILE A 141 10.38 -10.97 -5.79
C ILE A 141 9.16 -10.13 -5.45
N LEU A 142 8.15 -10.76 -4.86
CA LEU A 142 6.93 -10.12 -4.38
C LEU A 142 6.96 -10.11 -2.86
N LEU A 143 7.17 -8.94 -2.26
CA LEU A 143 7.05 -8.71 -0.83
C LEU A 143 5.60 -8.36 -0.51
N LEU A 144 4.95 -9.08 0.40
CA LEU A 144 3.59 -8.81 0.85
C LEU A 144 3.63 -8.23 2.26
N ALA A 145 3.07 -7.04 2.46
CA ALA A 145 3.09 -6.37 3.75
C ALA A 145 1.78 -5.63 4.03
N LYS A 146 1.37 -5.62 5.29
CA LYS A 146 0.26 -4.78 5.76
C LYS A 146 0.75 -3.37 6.11
N ASN A 147 1.98 -3.27 6.61
CA ASN A 147 2.55 -1.99 7.04
C ASN A 147 3.97 -1.78 6.50
N CYS A 148 4.13 -0.80 5.60
CA CYS A 148 5.43 -0.48 5.04
C CYS A 148 6.38 0.22 6.03
N THR A 149 5.89 0.78 7.15
CA THR A 149 6.74 1.49 8.13
C THR A 149 7.68 0.57 8.89
N ARG A 150 7.40 -0.74 8.92
CA ARG A 150 8.27 -1.77 9.51
C ARG A 150 9.40 -2.22 8.59
N LEU A 151 9.35 -1.82 7.33
CA LEU A 151 10.40 -2.12 6.37
C LEU A 151 11.46 -1.02 6.37
N LEU A 152 12.72 -1.42 6.27
CA LEU A 152 13.85 -0.49 6.21
C LEU A 152 13.74 0.43 4.98
N PRO A 153 14.12 1.71 5.08
CA PRO A 153 14.17 2.62 3.93
C PRO A 153 15.01 2.08 2.77
N THR A 154 16.05 1.29 3.08
CA THR A 154 16.90 0.62 2.10
C THR A 154 16.19 -0.47 1.30
N VAL A 155 15.23 -1.18 1.88
CA VAL A 155 14.33 -2.10 1.18
C VAL A 155 13.33 -1.31 0.34
N LEU A 156 12.70 -0.29 0.94
CA LEU A 156 11.68 0.53 0.29
C LEU A 156 12.17 1.29 -0.95
N SER A 157 13.47 1.61 -1.00
CA SER A 157 14.07 2.30 -2.17
C SER A 157 14.35 1.37 -3.36
N ARG A 158 14.26 0.04 -3.17
CA ARG A 158 14.58 -0.99 -4.18
C ARG A 158 13.38 -1.75 -4.71
N VAL A 159 12.19 -1.41 -4.25
CA VAL A 159 10.95 -2.10 -4.63
C VAL A 159 9.96 -1.14 -5.30
N VAL A 160 9.24 -1.64 -6.29
CA VAL A 160 8.08 -0.95 -6.85
C VAL A 160 6.89 -1.20 -5.93
N ARG A 161 6.31 -0.13 -5.38
CA ARG A 161 5.17 -0.26 -4.46
C ARG A 161 3.87 -0.36 -5.27
N VAL A 162 3.09 -1.37 -4.97
CA VAL A 162 1.78 -1.62 -5.57
C VAL A 162 0.79 -1.86 -4.43
N PHE A 163 -0.31 -1.13 -4.44
CA PHE A 163 -1.35 -1.33 -3.44
C PHE A 163 -2.30 -2.42 -3.91
N ALA A 164 -2.48 -3.45 -3.08
CA ALA A 164 -3.43 -4.51 -3.32
C ALA A 164 -4.84 -4.00 -3.01
N GLY A 165 -5.71 -4.32 -3.92
CA GLY A 165 -7.10 -3.87 -3.87
C GLY A 165 -7.30 -2.56 -4.63
N GLU A 166 -8.47 -2.40 -5.23
CA GLU A 166 -9.10 -1.11 -5.12
C GLU A 166 -9.13 -0.90 -3.61
N MET A 167 -8.34 0.06 -3.09
CA MET A 167 -8.73 0.65 -1.83
C MET A 167 -10.18 1.00 -2.09
N ASN A 168 -11.12 0.18 -1.56
CA ASN A 168 -12.53 0.56 -1.65
C ASN A 168 -12.61 1.79 -0.76
N ILE A 169 -12.29 2.93 -1.40
CA ILE A 169 -12.17 4.22 -0.72
C ILE A 169 -13.46 4.47 0.05
N GLU A 170 -14.60 3.99 -0.46
CA GLU A 170 -15.87 4.06 0.24
C GLU A 170 -15.87 3.22 1.54
N LYS A 171 -15.36 1.98 1.49
CA LYS A 171 -15.22 1.14 2.70
C LYS A 171 -14.19 1.73 3.67
N ARG A 172 -13.07 2.22 3.14
CA ARG A 172 -12.02 2.89 3.93
C ARG A 172 -12.53 4.16 4.57
N TRP A 173 -13.25 4.99 3.81
CA TRP A 173 -13.88 6.20 4.30
C TRP A 173 -14.82 5.92 5.47
N LYS A 174 -15.70 4.92 5.34
CA LYS A 174 -16.61 4.51 6.43
C LYS A 174 -15.86 4.09 7.67
N SER A 175 -14.80 3.28 7.53
CA SER A 175 -13.96 2.87 8.65
C SER A 175 -13.26 4.07 9.33
N LEU A 176 -12.82 5.06 8.56
CA LEU A 176 -12.22 6.29 9.09
C LEU A 176 -13.23 7.14 9.87
N LEU A 177 -14.49 7.19 9.41
CA LEU A 177 -15.58 7.90 10.11
C LEU A 177 -16.01 7.25 11.44
N GLU A 178 -15.69 5.98 11.66
CA GLU A 178 -15.91 5.33 12.97
C GLU A 178 -15.01 5.91 14.06
N ASN A 179 -13.89 6.55 13.70
CA ASN A 179 -13.05 7.27 14.65
C ASN A 179 -13.72 8.59 15.04
N PRO A 180 -14.03 8.81 16.33
CA PRO A 180 -14.77 10.00 16.79
C PRO A 180 -14.01 11.31 16.56
N VAL A 181 -12.68 11.30 16.55
CA VAL A 181 -11.85 12.50 16.31
C VAL A 181 -11.89 12.85 14.82
N LEU A 182 -11.75 11.85 13.92
CA LEU A 182 -11.81 12.08 12.47
C LEU A 182 -13.20 12.48 12.00
N SER A 183 -14.26 11.93 12.58
CA SER A 183 -15.65 12.25 12.19
C SER A 183 -16.04 13.72 12.46
N GLN A 184 -15.42 14.37 13.44
CA GLN A 184 -15.65 15.79 13.78
C GLN A 184 -14.79 16.76 12.95
N LEU A 185 -13.69 16.26 12.36
CA LEU A 185 -12.71 17.09 11.66
C LEU A 185 -13.28 17.89 10.48
N PRO A 186 -14.19 17.37 9.63
CA PRO A 186 -14.77 18.15 8.51
C PRO A 186 -15.55 19.37 8.98
N LEU A 187 -16.36 19.23 10.04
CA LEU A 187 -17.10 20.34 10.63
C LEU A 187 -16.14 21.38 11.23
N PHE A 188 -15.06 20.94 11.81
CA PHE A 188 -14.04 21.83 12.36
C PHE A 188 -13.33 22.60 11.24
N LEU A 189 -12.90 21.92 10.17
CA LEU A 189 -12.21 22.52 9.02
C LEU A 189 -13.10 23.50 8.25
N SER A 190 -14.40 23.22 8.11
CA SER A 190 -15.32 24.16 7.46
C SER A 190 -15.50 25.46 8.25
N GLY A 191 -15.34 25.43 9.56
CA GLY A 191 -15.45 26.59 10.46
C GLY A 191 -14.13 27.14 11.01
N ILE A 192 -12.98 26.72 10.50
CA ILE A 192 -11.66 26.93 11.10
C ILE A 192 -11.30 28.41 11.31
N SER A 193 -11.72 29.31 10.43
CA SER A 193 -11.46 30.77 10.54
C SER A 193 -12.09 31.42 11.76
N HIS A 194 -13.09 30.79 12.36
CA HIS A 194 -13.78 31.30 13.57
C HIS A 194 -13.25 30.65 14.86
N LYS A 195 -12.29 29.71 14.73
CA LYS A 195 -11.74 28.98 15.86
C LYS A 195 -10.62 29.74 16.54
N LYS A 196 -10.63 29.69 17.89
CA LYS A 196 -9.57 30.30 18.70
C LYS A 196 -8.38 29.34 18.84
N GLN A 197 -7.21 29.90 19.09
CA GLN A 197 -5.97 29.14 19.25
C GLN A 197 -6.06 27.96 20.25
N PRO A 198 -6.73 28.09 21.43
CA PRO A 198 -6.90 26.93 22.32
C PRO A 198 -7.72 25.77 21.72
N GLU A 199 -8.72 26.08 20.88
CA GLU A 199 -9.54 25.07 20.22
C GLU A 199 -8.72 24.33 19.13
N LEU A 200 -7.88 25.06 18.39
CA LEU A 200 -6.97 24.51 17.39
C LEU A 200 -5.96 23.57 18.06
N GLN A 201 -5.40 23.99 19.20
CA GLN A 201 -4.43 23.20 19.95
C GLN A 201 -5.06 21.94 20.53
N SER A 202 -6.24 22.02 21.14
CA SER A 202 -6.96 20.86 21.68
C SER A 202 -7.19 19.80 20.61
N LEU A 203 -7.70 20.20 19.44
CA LEU A 203 -7.93 19.27 18.34
C LEU A 203 -6.62 18.70 17.78
N ALA A 204 -5.56 19.50 17.67
CA ALA A 204 -4.27 19.02 17.22
C ALA A 204 -3.66 17.95 18.15
N GLU A 205 -3.86 18.10 19.47
CA GLU A 205 -3.46 17.11 20.47
C GLU A 205 -4.29 15.82 20.35
N GLU A 206 -5.61 15.93 20.16
CA GLU A 206 -6.49 14.78 19.91
C GLU A 206 -6.12 14.03 18.62
N LEU A 207 -5.84 14.77 17.53
CA LEU A 207 -5.37 14.19 16.27
C LEU A 207 -4.00 13.50 16.39
N GLY A 208 -3.19 13.93 17.38
CA GLY A 208 -1.94 13.27 17.73
C GLY A 208 -2.12 11.83 18.25
N THR A 209 -3.32 11.46 18.70
CA THR A 209 -3.66 10.10 19.15
C THR A 209 -4.16 9.20 18.02
N VAL A 210 -4.51 9.77 16.87
CA VAL A 210 -4.97 9.02 15.70
C VAL A 210 -3.76 8.37 15.01
N GLU A 211 -3.95 7.15 14.49
CA GLU A 211 -2.90 6.51 13.68
C GLU A 211 -2.54 7.43 12.49
N PRO A 212 -1.26 7.80 12.33
CA PRO A 212 -0.85 8.78 11.32
C PRO A 212 -1.24 8.42 9.88
N GLU A 213 -1.37 7.13 9.57
CA GLU A 213 -1.80 6.66 8.25
C GLU A 213 -3.29 6.91 8.00
N ASP A 214 -4.11 6.73 9.04
CA ASP A 214 -5.54 7.00 9.02
C ASP A 214 -5.81 8.50 8.87
N LEU A 215 -5.09 9.32 9.62
CA LEU A 215 -5.20 10.77 9.53
C LEU A 215 -4.77 11.29 8.14
N TYR A 216 -3.65 10.79 7.60
CA TYR A 216 -3.22 11.15 6.24
C TYR A 216 -4.28 10.76 5.19
N CYS A 217 -4.74 9.52 5.23
CA CYS A 217 -5.74 9.01 4.29
C CYS A 217 -7.04 9.81 4.35
N PHE A 218 -7.49 10.15 5.57
CA PHE A 218 -8.67 10.96 5.79
C PHE A 218 -8.53 12.36 5.17
N LEU A 219 -7.44 13.05 5.47
CA LEU A 219 -7.18 14.41 4.96
C LEU A 219 -6.99 14.44 3.43
N ASP A 220 -6.37 13.40 2.85
CA ASP A 220 -6.19 13.26 1.40
C ASP A 220 -7.54 13.08 0.69
N ILE A 221 -8.43 12.23 1.25
CA ILE A 221 -9.80 12.06 0.72
C ILE A 221 -10.59 13.38 0.81
N VAL A 222 -10.52 14.07 1.95
CA VAL A 222 -11.22 15.35 2.12
C VAL A 222 -10.70 16.39 1.13
N LEU A 223 -9.39 16.54 0.98
CA LEU A 223 -8.80 17.47 0.00
C LEU A 223 -9.25 17.15 -1.42
N ARG A 224 -9.21 15.89 -1.81
CA ARG A 224 -9.66 15.43 -3.11
C ARG A 224 -11.13 15.77 -3.35
N ASP A 225 -11.99 15.53 -2.37
CA ASP A 225 -13.42 15.79 -2.49
C ASP A 225 -13.77 17.28 -2.50
N VAL A 226 -13.03 18.12 -1.74
CA VAL A 226 -13.11 19.59 -1.84
C VAL A 226 -12.73 20.08 -3.23
N LEU A 227 -11.66 19.53 -3.83
CA LEU A 227 -11.26 19.84 -5.22
C LEU A 227 -12.32 19.37 -6.21
N CYS A 228 -12.95 18.22 -6.01
CA CYS A 228 -14.06 17.75 -6.83
C CYS A 228 -15.25 18.70 -6.75
N CYS A 229 -15.68 19.11 -5.55
CA CYS A 229 -16.75 20.10 -5.39
C CYS A 229 -16.45 21.41 -6.10
N LYS A 230 -15.16 21.82 -6.14
CA LYS A 230 -14.75 23.05 -6.78
C LYS A 230 -14.70 22.98 -8.30
N CYS A 231 -14.30 21.84 -8.86
CA CYS A 231 -14.12 21.65 -10.30
C CYS A 231 -15.36 21.08 -10.98
N CYS A 232 -16.06 20.17 -10.31
CA CYS A 232 -17.21 19.44 -10.86
C CYS A 232 -18.13 19.03 -9.69
N PRO A 233 -19.12 19.86 -9.33
CA PRO A 233 -19.94 19.66 -8.14
C PRO A 233 -21.00 18.54 -8.34
N GLU A 234 -20.57 17.35 -8.71
CA GLU A 234 -21.41 16.17 -8.81
C GLU A 234 -21.27 15.31 -7.54
N PRO A 235 -22.31 15.21 -6.68
CA PRO A 235 -22.24 14.42 -5.44
C PRO A 235 -21.92 12.94 -5.67
N ALA A 236 -22.21 12.40 -6.84
CA ALA A 236 -21.90 11.02 -7.21
C ALA A 236 -20.39 10.72 -7.24
N LEU A 237 -19.56 11.73 -7.46
CA LEU A 237 -18.10 11.61 -7.54
C LEU A 237 -17.40 11.70 -6.18
N LEU A 238 -18.13 12.07 -5.12
CA LEU A 238 -17.57 12.23 -3.78
C LEU A 238 -17.48 10.88 -3.07
N TYR A 239 -16.39 10.69 -2.35
CA TYR A 239 -16.24 9.58 -1.40
C TYR A 239 -16.90 9.91 -0.06
N GLY A 240 -16.73 11.15 0.42
CA GLY A 240 -17.31 11.67 1.65
C GLY A 240 -18.72 12.20 1.46
N LYS A 241 -19.66 11.38 1.00
CA LYS A 241 -21.07 11.77 0.75
C LYS A 241 -21.77 12.25 2.01
N GLU A 242 -21.39 11.71 3.15
CA GLU A 242 -21.94 12.04 4.48
C GLU A 242 -21.59 13.46 4.94
N ILE A 243 -20.50 14.03 4.42
CA ILE A 243 -19.98 15.36 4.76
C ILE A 243 -20.08 16.35 3.60
N THR A 244 -20.97 16.13 2.65
CA THR A 244 -21.11 16.95 1.42
C THR A 244 -21.30 18.44 1.73
N VAL A 245 -22.04 18.78 2.78
CA VAL A 245 -22.26 20.19 3.18
C VAL A 245 -20.94 20.86 3.55
N GLN A 246 -20.14 20.23 4.39
CA GLN A 246 -18.85 20.72 4.82
C GLN A 246 -17.84 20.81 3.64
N LEU A 247 -17.88 19.83 2.73
CA LEU A 247 -17.05 19.85 1.52
C LEU A 247 -17.39 21.02 0.62
N MET A 248 -18.70 21.32 0.43
CA MET A 248 -19.14 22.48 -0.33
C MET A 248 -18.76 23.80 0.34
N GLU A 249 -18.90 23.92 1.67
CA GLU A 249 -18.46 25.10 2.41
C GLU A 249 -16.95 25.34 2.25
N MET A 250 -16.15 24.30 2.41
CA MET A 250 -14.68 24.36 2.20
C MET A 250 -14.34 24.71 0.75
N SER A 251 -15.03 24.14 -0.24
CA SER A 251 -14.79 24.41 -1.66
C SER A 251 -15.10 25.85 -2.05
N ALA A 252 -16.13 26.46 -1.43
CA ALA A 252 -16.47 27.87 -1.62
C ALA A 252 -15.45 28.81 -0.97
N ARG A 253 -14.91 28.42 0.19
CA ARG A 253 -13.99 29.22 0.98
C ARG A 253 -12.57 29.21 0.45
N TYR A 254 -11.99 28.02 0.21
CA TYR A 254 -10.58 27.90 -0.12
C TYR A 254 -10.29 28.13 -1.60
N SER A 255 -9.28 28.93 -1.87
CA SER A 255 -8.75 29.14 -3.23
C SER A 255 -8.05 27.88 -3.74
N PHE A 256 -7.87 27.76 -5.08
CA PHE A 256 -7.04 26.68 -5.64
C PHE A 256 -5.59 26.76 -5.13
N ARG A 257 -5.11 27.94 -4.82
CA ARG A 257 -3.77 28.14 -4.25
C ARG A 257 -3.65 27.53 -2.87
N THR A 258 -4.67 27.73 -1.99
CA THR A 258 -4.72 27.15 -0.67
C THR A 258 -4.81 25.65 -0.72
N LEU A 259 -5.69 25.11 -1.58
CA LEU A 259 -5.82 23.67 -1.77
C LEU A 259 -4.52 23.05 -2.31
N GLY A 260 -3.80 23.74 -3.19
CA GLY A 260 -2.46 23.34 -3.63
C GLY A 260 -1.45 23.29 -2.47
N ARG A 261 -1.41 24.34 -1.64
CA ARG A 261 -0.56 24.37 -0.43
C ARG A 261 -0.95 23.28 0.58
N TRP A 262 -2.24 22.96 0.71
CA TRP A 262 -2.69 21.81 1.53
C TRP A 262 -2.15 20.49 0.98
N GLY A 263 -2.21 20.27 -0.35
CA GLY A 263 -1.62 19.07 -0.98
C GLY A 263 -0.10 18.96 -0.74
N GLU A 264 0.65 20.06 -0.92
CA GLU A 264 2.09 20.11 -0.61
C GLU A 264 2.36 19.82 0.87
N TYR A 265 1.47 20.28 1.75
CA TYR A 265 1.55 20.00 3.17
C TYR A 265 1.35 18.51 3.46
N LEU A 266 0.35 17.85 2.88
CA LEU A 266 0.12 16.41 3.06
C LEU A 266 1.31 15.57 2.57
N GLU A 267 1.93 15.96 1.46
CA GLU A 267 3.15 15.31 0.99
C GLU A 267 4.33 15.50 1.97
N ARG A 268 4.43 16.68 2.59
CA ARG A 268 5.44 16.96 3.63
C ARG A 268 5.14 16.17 4.91
N TYR A 269 3.87 16.09 5.32
CA TYR A 269 3.43 15.28 6.45
C TYR A 269 3.81 13.81 6.26
N LYS A 270 3.55 13.24 5.09
CA LYS A 270 3.93 11.88 4.73
C LYS A 270 5.44 11.62 4.81
N ARG A 271 6.26 12.59 4.37
CA ARG A 271 7.72 12.52 4.48
C ARG A 271 8.21 12.74 5.92
N GLY A 272 7.59 13.65 6.67
CA GLY A 272 7.95 13.98 8.05
C GLY A 272 7.82 12.80 9.01
N ARG A 273 6.96 11.83 8.72
CA ARG A 273 6.83 10.56 9.48
C ARG A 273 8.15 9.78 9.55
N LEU A 274 9.01 9.91 8.55
CA LEU A 274 10.35 9.30 8.54
C LEU A 274 11.31 9.91 9.57
N TYR A 275 10.97 11.09 10.12
CA TYR A 275 11.82 11.88 11.01
C TYR A 275 11.24 12.07 12.43
N ASN A 276 10.21 11.25 12.82
CA ASN A 276 9.57 11.30 14.13
C ASN A 276 9.02 12.70 14.53
N VAL A 277 8.54 13.49 13.59
CA VAL A 277 7.90 14.77 13.89
C VAL A 277 6.54 14.54 14.55
N GLN A 278 6.26 15.24 15.64
CA GLN A 278 4.97 15.11 16.36
C GLN A 278 3.79 15.52 15.48
N THR A 279 2.80 14.63 15.37
CA THR A 279 1.58 14.84 14.58
C THR A 279 0.83 16.11 14.98
N SER A 280 0.71 16.38 16.29
CA SER A 280 0.04 17.58 16.81
C SER A 280 0.67 18.89 16.32
N SER A 281 2.00 18.97 16.29
CA SER A 281 2.72 20.15 15.76
C SER A 281 2.45 20.35 14.28
N GLN A 282 2.48 19.25 13.52
CA GLN A 282 2.17 19.29 12.09
C GLN A 282 0.71 19.71 11.82
N MET A 283 -0.24 19.23 12.61
CA MET A 283 -1.65 19.64 12.46
C MET A 283 -1.84 21.13 12.77
N MET A 284 -1.14 21.68 13.76
CA MET A 284 -1.18 23.12 14.03
C MET A 284 -0.72 23.93 12.80
N ASP A 285 0.37 23.54 12.15
CA ASP A 285 0.86 24.23 10.93
C ASP A 285 -0.20 24.21 9.82
N MET A 286 -0.89 23.06 9.65
CA MET A 286 -1.99 22.93 8.68
C MET A 286 -3.18 23.83 9.05
N PHE A 287 -3.56 23.88 10.31
CA PHE A 287 -4.66 24.73 10.78
C PHE A 287 -4.36 26.22 10.57
N PHE A 288 -3.14 26.66 10.82
CA PHE A 288 -2.72 28.03 10.51
C PHE A 288 -2.80 28.32 9.01
N LEU A 289 -2.31 27.42 8.18
CA LEU A 289 -2.40 27.53 6.71
C LEU A 289 -3.85 27.70 6.23
N LEU A 290 -4.79 26.96 6.81
CA LEU A 290 -6.20 27.01 6.43
C LEU A 290 -6.96 28.18 7.07
N SER A 291 -6.46 28.75 8.17
CA SER A 291 -7.08 29.91 8.86
C SER A 291 -6.66 31.28 8.28
N GLU A 292 -5.53 31.35 7.58
CA GLU A 292 -4.98 32.61 7.06
C GLU A 292 -5.72 33.18 5.83
N GLU A 293 -6.57 32.41 5.16
CA GLU A 293 -7.33 32.83 3.98
C GLU A 293 -8.80 33.11 4.32
N VAL A 294 -9.04 34.24 4.96
CA VAL A 294 -10.38 34.85 5.10
C VAL A 294 -10.36 36.25 4.51
#